data_2cad3003021dfa51568586ff7491e037
#
_entry.id   2cad3003021dfa51568586ff7491e037
#
_cell.length_a   1.000
_cell.length_b   1.000
_cell.length_c   1.000
_cell.angle_alpha   90.00
_cell.angle_beta   90.00
_cell.angle_gamma   90.00
#
_symmetry.space_group_name_H-M   'P 1'
#
loop_
_entity.id
_entity.type
_entity.pdbx_description
1 polymer ?
#
loop_
_entity_poly.entity_id
_entity_poly.type
_entity_poly.pdbx_seq_one_letter_code
_entity_poly.pdbx_strand_id
1 'polypeptide(L)'
;IGGHPDNPGLDSVNLVLAVEASLTRLGTDRIDVLSLDAARGDKALLEDTLATSEWLVDAGKVRAIGAHGYTAAQLVEARILSSAGYPRITVLDVPYNVLRRSEFEGDVRLIASAQNMAVTPSHPLAHGFLAGETRTRGQSSQSVRGTQVAAHLNRRGSRVLRALDAVGSELGLPDAAVAVAWLLAQKIVTAPIVNAFAPRHVVECMRAVGVRLSRAHLSDIARAAE
;
A
#
# COMPACT_ATOMS: atom_id res chain seq x y z
N ILE A 1 1.71 -10.29 6.61
CA ILE A 1 2.37 -11.47 7.18
C ILE A 1 2.63 -12.40 6.04
N GLY A 2 3.91 -12.55 5.67
CA GLY A 2 4.35 -13.59 4.76
C GLY A 2 4.28 -14.91 5.50
N GLY A 3 3.38 -15.80 5.10
CA GLY A 3 3.33 -17.14 5.68
C GLY A 3 4.69 -17.84 5.57
N HIS A 4 4.97 -18.73 6.49
CA HIS A 4 6.05 -19.69 6.34
C HIS A 4 5.83 -20.45 5.02
N PRO A 5 6.89 -20.80 4.25
CA PRO A 5 6.74 -21.52 2.99
C PRO A 5 5.84 -22.77 3.09
N ASP A 6 5.86 -23.42 4.25
CA ASP A 6 5.10 -24.66 4.50
C ASP A 6 3.67 -24.41 5.04
N ASN A 7 3.30 -23.17 5.39
CA ASN A 7 2.02 -22.78 5.97
C ASN A 7 1.48 -21.47 5.37
N PRO A 8 1.09 -21.46 4.08
CA PRO A 8 0.43 -20.30 3.50
C PRO A 8 -1.05 -20.29 3.88
N GLY A 9 -1.52 -19.31 4.63
CA GLY A 9 -2.94 -19.16 4.93
C GLY A 9 -3.23 -18.22 6.09
N LEU A 10 -4.51 -17.88 6.21
CA LEU A 10 -5.06 -17.07 7.32
C LEU A 10 -5.93 -17.93 8.26
N ASP A 11 -5.84 -19.25 8.20
CA ASP A 11 -6.47 -20.10 9.22
C ASP A 11 -5.87 -19.82 10.61
N SER A 12 -6.62 -20.18 11.65
CA SER A 12 -6.32 -19.80 13.03
C SER A 12 -4.92 -20.23 13.49
N VAL A 13 -4.48 -21.43 13.14
CA VAL A 13 -3.17 -21.96 13.55
C VAL A 13 -2.05 -21.20 12.85
N ASN A 14 -2.14 -21.05 11.54
CA ASN A 14 -1.13 -20.35 10.74
C ASN A 14 -1.02 -18.88 11.11
N LEU A 15 -2.16 -18.21 11.38
CA LEU A 15 -2.17 -16.81 11.77
C LEU A 15 -1.47 -16.60 13.11
N VAL A 16 -1.76 -17.43 14.11
CA VAL A 16 -1.10 -17.36 15.43
C VAL A 16 0.40 -17.62 15.29
N LEU A 17 0.81 -18.69 14.61
CA LEU A 17 2.24 -18.99 14.40
C LEU A 17 2.97 -17.87 13.66
N ALA A 18 2.35 -17.26 12.66
CA ALA A 18 2.93 -16.15 11.91
C ALA A 18 3.10 -14.89 12.79
N VAL A 19 2.15 -14.61 13.68
CA VAL A 19 2.26 -13.50 14.64
C VAL A 19 3.39 -13.77 15.62
N GLU A 20 3.46 -14.95 16.25
CA GLU A 20 4.54 -15.31 17.19
C GLU A 20 5.92 -15.21 16.55
N ALA A 21 6.07 -15.75 15.35
CA ALA A 21 7.31 -15.65 14.60
C ALA A 21 7.68 -14.20 14.25
N SER A 22 6.67 -13.35 14.01
CA SER A 22 6.89 -11.93 13.72
C SER A 22 7.31 -11.17 14.98
N LEU A 23 6.68 -11.40 16.11
CA LEU A 23 7.04 -10.82 17.40
C LEU A 23 8.52 -11.16 17.77
N THR A 24 8.87 -12.43 17.60
CA THR A 24 10.25 -12.90 17.82
C THR A 24 11.26 -12.18 16.91
N ARG A 25 10.98 -12.08 15.60
CA ARG A 25 11.87 -11.39 14.65
C ARG A 25 11.97 -9.89 14.89
N LEU A 26 10.90 -9.26 15.34
CA LEU A 26 10.87 -7.82 15.64
C LEU A 26 11.47 -7.50 17.01
N GLY A 27 11.65 -8.50 17.88
CA GLY A 27 12.14 -8.30 19.25
C GLY A 27 11.16 -7.50 20.11
N THR A 28 9.86 -7.70 19.93
CA THR A 28 8.79 -7.00 20.63
C THR A 28 7.70 -7.97 21.09
N ASP A 29 6.91 -7.56 22.06
CA ASP A 29 5.77 -8.30 22.57
C ASP A 29 4.44 -7.95 21.87
N ARG A 30 4.42 -6.90 21.03
CA ARG A 30 3.22 -6.38 20.39
C ARG A 30 3.46 -5.89 18.96
N ILE A 31 2.47 -6.14 18.10
CA ILE A 31 2.34 -5.56 16.74
C ILE A 31 1.28 -4.45 16.80
N ASP A 32 1.63 -3.24 16.35
CA ASP A 32 0.66 -2.13 16.36
C ASP A 32 -0.43 -2.32 15.30
N VAL A 33 -0.06 -2.76 14.09
CA VAL A 33 -1.02 -3.08 13.02
C VAL A 33 -0.68 -4.43 12.39
N LEU A 34 -1.60 -5.38 12.51
CA LEU A 34 -1.55 -6.66 11.82
C LEU A 34 -2.34 -6.56 10.51
N SER A 35 -1.66 -6.56 9.37
CA SER A 35 -2.31 -6.52 8.06
C SER A 35 -2.58 -7.93 7.55
N LEU A 36 -3.85 -8.25 7.33
CA LEU A 36 -4.33 -9.52 6.79
C LEU A 36 -4.30 -9.45 5.26
N ASP A 37 -3.65 -10.41 4.61
CA ASP A 37 -3.51 -10.45 3.15
C ASP A 37 -4.61 -11.32 2.53
N ALA A 38 -5.54 -10.71 1.78
CA ALA A 38 -6.66 -11.41 1.13
C ALA A 38 -6.21 -12.52 0.18
N ALA A 39 -5.09 -12.35 -0.52
CA ALA A 39 -4.55 -13.36 -1.43
C ALA A 39 -4.14 -14.67 -0.74
N ARG A 40 -3.98 -14.64 0.58
CA ARG A 40 -3.63 -15.80 1.42
C ARG A 40 -4.83 -16.39 2.16
N GLY A 41 -5.99 -15.73 2.06
CA GLY A 41 -7.22 -16.11 2.75
C GLY A 41 -8.17 -17.01 1.95
N ASP A 42 -7.82 -17.41 0.74
CA ASP A 42 -8.71 -18.15 -0.19
C ASP A 42 -9.33 -19.43 0.39
N LYS A 43 -8.81 -19.97 1.49
CA LYS A 43 -9.29 -21.20 2.13
C LYS A 43 -9.85 -20.98 3.54
N ALA A 44 -9.65 -19.83 4.12
CA ALA A 44 -10.17 -19.49 5.45
C ALA A 44 -11.39 -18.58 5.31
N LEU A 45 -12.44 -18.88 6.05
CA LEU A 45 -13.58 -17.97 6.18
C LEU A 45 -13.11 -16.69 6.83
N LEU A 46 -13.58 -15.55 6.35
CA LEU A 46 -13.23 -14.24 6.93
C LEU A 46 -13.60 -14.17 8.41
N GLU A 47 -14.70 -14.80 8.79
CA GLU A 47 -15.16 -14.90 10.18
C GLU A 47 -14.12 -15.60 11.08
N ASP A 48 -13.58 -16.76 10.66
CA ASP A 48 -12.55 -17.48 11.43
C ASP A 48 -11.27 -16.68 11.58
N THR A 49 -10.88 -15.97 10.51
CA THR A 49 -9.71 -15.07 10.51
C THR A 49 -9.92 -13.91 11.50
N LEU A 50 -11.12 -13.32 11.53
CA LEU A 50 -11.45 -12.23 12.44
C LEU A 50 -11.59 -12.73 13.90
N ALA A 51 -12.15 -13.92 14.15
CA ALA A 51 -12.20 -14.53 15.46
C ALA A 51 -10.79 -14.77 16.04
N THR A 52 -9.88 -15.29 15.21
CA THR A 52 -8.48 -15.44 15.61
C THR A 52 -7.81 -14.10 15.88
N SER A 53 -8.14 -13.09 15.06
CA SER A 53 -7.63 -11.72 15.26
C SER A 53 -8.16 -11.09 16.54
N GLU A 54 -9.40 -11.36 16.94
CA GLU A 54 -9.98 -10.95 18.22
C GLU A 54 -9.16 -11.51 19.39
N TRP A 55 -8.92 -12.83 19.38
CA TRP A 55 -8.08 -13.46 20.39
C TRP A 55 -6.68 -12.83 20.48
N LEU A 56 -6.04 -12.50 19.33
CA LEU A 56 -4.73 -11.84 19.32
C LEU A 56 -4.77 -10.42 19.89
N VAL A 57 -5.87 -9.71 19.66
CA VAL A 57 -6.09 -8.36 20.22
C VAL A 57 -6.30 -8.45 21.72
N ASP A 58 -7.16 -9.37 22.21
CA ASP A 58 -7.45 -9.56 23.62
C ASP A 58 -6.22 -10.05 24.39
N ALA A 59 -5.38 -10.87 23.77
CA ALA A 59 -4.09 -11.28 24.32
C ALA A 59 -3.04 -10.15 24.33
N GLY A 60 -3.36 -8.96 23.82
CA GLY A 60 -2.46 -7.80 23.75
C GLY A 60 -1.32 -7.93 22.74
N LYS A 61 -1.31 -8.98 21.90
CA LYS A 61 -0.26 -9.22 20.89
C LYS A 61 -0.41 -8.37 19.65
N VAL A 62 -1.63 -7.92 19.36
CA VAL A 62 -1.98 -7.07 18.23
C VAL A 62 -2.84 -5.91 18.73
N ARG A 63 -2.55 -4.69 18.25
CA ARG A 63 -3.31 -3.50 18.66
C ARG A 63 -4.44 -3.14 17.72
N ALA A 64 -4.22 -3.30 16.41
CA ALA A 64 -5.19 -2.97 15.37
C ALA A 64 -5.07 -3.93 14.18
N ILE A 65 -6.21 -4.15 13.50
CA ILE A 65 -6.27 -5.01 12.31
C ILE A 65 -6.31 -4.14 11.05
N GLY A 66 -5.47 -4.49 10.10
CA GLY A 66 -5.44 -3.96 8.75
C GLY A 66 -5.84 -5.01 7.72
N ALA A 67 -6.19 -4.56 6.52
CA ALA A 67 -6.45 -5.39 5.34
C ALA A 67 -5.51 -5.04 4.20
N HIS A 68 -5.00 -6.05 3.50
CA HIS A 68 -4.24 -5.90 2.26
C HIS A 68 -4.93 -6.65 1.13
N GLY A 69 -5.17 -5.97 0.00
CA GLY A 69 -5.75 -6.61 -1.19
C GLY A 69 -7.23 -7.01 -1.05
N TYR A 70 -7.95 -6.51 -0.06
CA TYR A 70 -9.38 -6.78 0.12
C TYR A 70 -10.21 -6.08 -0.95
N THR A 71 -11.19 -6.80 -1.48
CA THR A 71 -12.23 -6.25 -2.36
C THR A 71 -13.24 -5.41 -1.57
N ALA A 72 -14.01 -4.60 -2.28
CA ALA A 72 -15.12 -3.84 -1.68
C ALA A 72 -16.10 -4.76 -0.94
N ALA A 73 -16.46 -5.91 -1.52
CA ALA A 73 -17.36 -6.88 -0.90
C ALA A 73 -16.80 -7.43 0.42
N GLN A 74 -15.53 -7.82 0.45
CA GLN A 74 -14.87 -8.33 1.67
C GLN A 74 -14.77 -7.27 2.77
N LEU A 75 -14.56 -5.99 2.41
CA LEU A 75 -14.57 -4.89 3.38
C LEU A 75 -15.96 -4.65 3.99
N VAL A 76 -17.02 -4.81 3.19
CA VAL A 76 -18.40 -4.74 3.67
C VAL A 76 -18.71 -5.92 4.58
N GLU A 77 -18.34 -7.14 4.18
CA GLU A 77 -18.49 -8.35 4.99
C GLU A 77 -17.78 -8.22 6.35
N ALA A 78 -16.51 -7.79 6.35
CA ALA A 78 -15.78 -7.53 7.59
C ALA A 78 -16.48 -6.48 8.48
N ARG A 79 -17.11 -5.47 7.88
CA ARG A 79 -17.89 -4.46 8.62
C ARG A 79 -19.14 -5.05 9.25
N ILE A 80 -19.84 -5.94 8.55
CA ILE A 80 -21.00 -6.65 9.08
C ILE A 80 -20.57 -7.51 10.27
N LEU A 81 -19.52 -8.32 10.12
CA LEU A 81 -18.96 -9.15 11.20
C LEU A 81 -18.55 -8.30 12.40
N SER A 82 -17.97 -7.12 12.19
CA SER A 82 -17.62 -6.24 13.31
C SER A 82 -18.84 -5.70 14.08
N SER A 83 -20.01 -5.70 13.46
CA SER A 83 -21.27 -5.37 14.17
C SER A 83 -21.78 -6.52 15.04
N ALA A 84 -21.29 -7.74 14.80
CA ALA A 84 -21.55 -8.92 15.62
C ALA A 84 -20.50 -9.12 16.74
N GLY A 85 -19.51 -8.22 16.85
CA GLY A 85 -18.53 -8.22 17.95
C GLY A 85 -17.08 -8.41 17.49
N TYR A 86 -16.83 -8.88 16.27
CA TYR A 86 -15.46 -9.09 15.76
C TYR A 86 -14.67 -7.77 15.61
N PRO A 87 -13.33 -7.81 15.66
CA PRO A 87 -12.50 -6.60 15.55
C PRO A 87 -12.71 -5.90 14.22
N ARG A 88 -12.73 -4.57 14.26
CA ARG A 88 -12.83 -3.75 13.06
C ARG A 88 -11.50 -3.75 12.31
N ILE A 89 -11.57 -3.83 10.99
CA ILE A 89 -10.46 -3.47 10.11
C ILE A 89 -10.38 -1.94 10.08
N THR A 90 -9.28 -1.37 10.54
CA THR A 90 -9.08 0.08 10.69
C THR A 90 -8.04 0.65 9.74
N VAL A 91 -7.21 -0.20 9.14
CA VAL A 91 -6.17 0.17 8.19
C VAL A 91 -6.40 -0.58 6.88
N LEU A 92 -6.28 0.11 5.75
CA LEU A 92 -6.35 -0.47 4.42
C LEU A 92 -5.05 -0.22 3.67
N ASP A 93 -4.29 -1.30 3.45
CA ASP A 93 -3.18 -1.30 2.52
C ASP A 93 -3.69 -1.70 1.14
N VAL A 94 -3.49 -0.83 0.16
CA VAL A 94 -3.97 -1.01 -1.20
C VAL A 94 -2.94 -0.52 -2.22
N PRO A 95 -2.71 -1.28 -3.31
CA PRO A 95 -1.86 -0.80 -4.38
C PRO A 95 -2.44 0.48 -5.02
N TYR A 96 -1.80 1.62 -4.77
CA TYR A 96 -2.26 2.90 -5.27
C TYR A 96 -1.10 3.83 -5.60
N ASN A 97 -1.09 4.35 -6.82
CA ASN A 97 -0.12 5.34 -7.30
C ASN A 97 -0.68 6.06 -8.53
N VAL A 98 0.07 6.99 -9.09
CA VAL A 98 -0.33 7.79 -10.27
C VAL A 98 -0.77 6.93 -11.47
N LEU A 99 -0.14 5.76 -11.68
CA LEU A 99 -0.45 4.86 -12.80
C LEU A 99 -1.50 3.79 -12.46
N ARG A 100 -1.69 3.49 -11.18
CA ARG A 100 -2.62 2.44 -10.69
C ARG A 100 -3.66 3.07 -9.79
N ARG A 101 -4.73 3.58 -10.40
CA ARG A 101 -5.78 4.34 -9.70
C ARG A 101 -7.10 3.59 -9.62
N SER A 102 -7.48 2.89 -10.69
CA SER A 102 -8.82 2.31 -10.87
C SER A 102 -9.19 1.27 -9.81
N GLU A 103 -8.24 0.53 -9.26
CA GLU A 103 -8.49 -0.49 -8.25
C GLU A 103 -8.90 0.11 -6.89
N PHE A 104 -8.47 1.34 -6.62
CA PHE A 104 -8.78 2.02 -5.36
C PHE A 104 -9.85 3.10 -5.51
N GLU A 105 -9.82 3.91 -6.57
CA GLU A 105 -10.66 5.12 -6.71
C GLU A 105 -12.16 4.85 -6.98
N GLY A 106 -12.59 3.59 -6.94
CA GLY A 106 -13.99 3.17 -7.02
C GLY A 106 -14.61 2.87 -5.65
N ASP A 107 -15.32 1.75 -5.59
CA ASP A 107 -16.07 1.31 -4.40
C ASP A 107 -15.18 1.13 -3.17
N VAL A 108 -13.94 0.66 -3.35
CA VAL A 108 -12.98 0.47 -2.24
C VAL A 108 -12.72 1.80 -1.53
N ARG A 109 -12.52 2.89 -2.28
CA ARG A 109 -12.33 4.23 -1.71
C ARG A 109 -13.57 4.74 -0.98
N LEU A 110 -14.75 4.51 -1.54
CA LEU A 110 -16.02 4.92 -0.92
C LEU A 110 -16.20 4.20 0.43
N ILE A 111 -15.97 2.90 0.47
CA ILE A 111 -16.08 2.09 1.68
C ILE A 111 -15.03 2.50 2.71
N ALA A 112 -13.77 2.65 2.30
CA ALA A 112 -12.69 3.09 3.19
C ALA A 112 -13.01 4.47 3.82
N SER A 113 -13.54 5.40 3.02
CA SER A 113 -13.95 6.71 3.49
C SER A 113 -15.15 6.64 4.45
N ALA A 114 -16.19 5.87 4.10
CA ALA A 114 -17.38 5.70 4.94
C ALA A 114 -17.07 5.03 6.29
N GLN A 115 -16.08 4.14 6.31
CA GLN A 115 -15.63 3.45 7.53
C GLN A 115 -14.52 4.18 8.28
N ASN A 116 -14.08 5.34 7.79
CA ASN A 116 -12.96 6.11 8.35
C ASN A 116 -11.68 5.28 8.54
N MET A 117 -11.33 4.51 7.51
CA MET A 117 -10.12 3.68 7.52
C MET A 117 -8.88 4.52 7.22
N ALA A 118 -7.77 4.21 7.88
CA ALA A 118 -6.46 4.75 7.52
C ALA A 118 -5.98 4.05 6.24
N VAL A 119 -5.76 4.81 5.16
CA VAL A 119 -5.30 4.24 3.88
C VAL A 119 -3.80 4.39 3.75
N THR A 120 -3.13 3.25 3.54
CA THR A 120 -1.68 3.16 3.39
C THR A 120 -1.34 2.58 2.00
N PRO A 121 -1.17 3.45 0.97
CA PRO A 121 -0.85 2.99 -0.38
C PRO A 121 0.42 2.16 -0.43
N SER A 122 0.32 0.91 -0.91
CA SER A 122 1.46 0.10 -1.33
C SER A 122 1.83 0.39 -2.80
N HIS A 123 3.07 0.07 -3.16
CA HIS A 123 3.64 0.34 -4.49
C HIS A 123 3.56 1.82 -4.95
N PRO A 124 3.83 2.80 -4.08
CA PRO A 124 3.68 4.22 -4.38
C PRO A 124 4.52 4.69 -5.58
N LEU A 125 5.65 4.02 -5.83
CA LEU A 125 6.56 4.31 -6.93
C LEU A 125 6.46 3.32 -8.12
N ALA A 126 5.38 2.52 -8.22
CA ALA A 126 5.18 1.54 -9.29
C ALA A 126 6.45 0.68 -9.52
N HIS A 127 6.90 0.00 -8.46
CA HIS A 127 8.13 -0.82 -8.43
C HIS A 127 9.44 -0.05 -8.70
N GLY A 128 9.44 1.29 -8.55
CA GLY A 128 10.57 2.18 -8.81
C GLY A 128 10.47 2.92 -10.14
N PHE A 129 9.49 2.61 -11.00
CA PHE A 129 9.30 3.31 -12.27
C PHE A 129 9.08 4.82 -12.07
N LEU A 130 8.25 5.21 -11.12
CA LEU A 130 7.95 6.63 -10.84
C LEU A 130 9.08 7.37 -10.10
N ALA A 131 10.18 6.69 -9.77
CA ALA A 131 11.41 7.36 -9.34
C ALA A 131 12.24 7.92 -10.50
N GLY A 132 11.88 7.58 -11.75
CA GLY A 132 12.51 8.13 -12.95
C GLY A 132 13.87 7.54 -13.31
N GLU A 133 14.41 6.60 -12.54
CA GLU A 133 15.73 5.99 -12.78
C GLU A 133 15.73 5.06 -14.01
N THR A 134 14.59 4.44 -14.31
CA THR A 134 14.46 3.48 -15.41
C THR A 134 13.54 4.03 -16.50
N ARG A 135 14.11 4.51 -17.59
CA ARG A 135 13.39 5.14 -18.72
C ARG A 135 13.43 4.31 -20.00
N THR A 136 14.25 3.26 -20.04
CA THR A 136 14.44 2.38 -21.23
C THR A 136 14.36 0.90 -20.84
N ARG A 137 14.04 0.05 -21.83
CA ARG A 137 14.00 -1.41 -21.63
C ARG A 137 15.38 -1.99 -21.30
N GLY A 138 16.46 -1.42 -21.81
CA GLY A 138 17.82 -1.85 -21.48
C GLY A 138 18.18 -1.61 -20.01
N GLN A 139 17.70 -0.51 -19.42
CA GLN A 139 17.87 -0.24 -18.00
C GLN A 139 17.00 -1.17 -17.13
N SER A 140 15.78 -1.52 -17.58
CA SER A 140 14.89 -2.39 -16.82
C SER A 140 15.44 -3.81 -16.70
N SER A 141 16.14 -4.33 -17.71
CA SER A 141 16.70 -5.70 -17.68
C SER A 141 17.78 -5.91 -16.59
N GLN A 142 18.36 -4.84 -16.09
CA GLN A 142 19.38 -4.86 -15.03
C GLN A 142 18.78 -4.77 -13.61
N SER A 143 17.47 -4.56 -13.49
CA SER A 143 16.79 -4.43 -12.21
C SER A 143 16.16 -5.74 -11.77
N VAL A 144 16.23 -6.06 -10.47
CA VAL A 144 15.52 -7.19 -9.84
C VAL A 144 14.00 -7.14 -10.10
N ARG A 145 13.45 -5.93 -10.31
CA ARG A 145 12.02 -5.68 -10.63
C ARG A 145 11.81 -5.27 -12.09
N GLY A 146 12.76 -5.62 -12.96
CA GLY A 146 12.77 -5.17 -14.36
C GLY A 146 11.51 -5.51 -15.13
N THR A 147 10.92 -6.69 -14.91
CA THR A 147 9.67 -7.09 -15.56
C THR A 147 8.50 -6.20 -15.17
N GLN A 148 8.35 -5.88 -13.88
CA GLN A 148 7.28 -5.00 -13.39
C GLN A 148 7.45 -3.56 -13.89
N VAL A 149 8.68 -3.06 -13.89
CA VAL A 149 9.01 -1.73 -14.42
C VAL A 149 8.79 -1.66 -15.93
N ALA A 150 9.17 -2.72 -16.67
CA ALA A 150 9.00 -2.78 -18.12
C ALA A 150 7.54 -2.66 -18.56
N ALA A 151 6.58 -3.10 -17.75
CA ALA A 151 5.16 -2.94 -18.03
C ALA A 151 4.71 -1.48 -18.13
N HIS A 152 5.44 -0.57 -17.48
CA HIS A 152 5.17 0.87 -17.50
C HIS A 152 5.95 1.63 -18.59
N LEU A 153 6.89 0.98 -19.29
CA LEU A 153 7.65 1.58 -20.39
C LEU A 153 6.80 1.66 -21.68
N ASN A 154 5.80 2.51 -21.65
CA ASN A 154 4.85 2.79 -22.72
C ASN A 154 4.57 4.29 -22.83
N ARG A 155 3.71 4.69 -23.79
CA ARG A 155 3.36 6.12 -23.99
C ARG A 155 2.78 6.78 -22.76
N ARG A 156 1.91 6.08 -22.02
CA ARG A 156 1.29 6.57 -20.78
C ARG A 156 2.34 6.79 -19.69
N GLY A 157 3.18 5.80 -19.42
CA GLY A 157 4.24 5.91 -18.44
C GLY A 157 5.21 7.06 -18.77
N SER A 158 5.59 7.21 -20.06
CA SER A 158 6.46 8.31 -20.51
C SER A 158 5.81 9.70 -20.32
N ARG A 159 4.48 9.82 -20.49
CA ARG A 159 3.78 11.09 -20.20
C ARG A 159 3.82 11.41 -18.71
N VAL A 160 3.57 10.40 -17.88
CA VAL A 160 3.59 10.55 -16.41
C VAL A 160 4.98 10.97 -15.93
N LEU A 161 6.06 10.31 -16.40
CA LEU A 161 7.41 10.70 -16.02
C LEU A 161 7.72 12.15 -16.42
N ARG A 162 7.33 12.59 -17.63
CA ARG A 162 7.51 13.99 -18.03
C ARG A 162 6.73 14.98 -17.15
N ALA A 163 5.54 14.62 -16.71
CA ALA A 163 4.75 15.46 -15.80
C ALA A 163 5.40 15.53 -14.42
N LEU A 164 5.95 14.41 -13.91
CA LEU A 164 6.70 14.41 -12.65
C LEU A 164 7.98 15.23 -12.76
N ASP A 165 8.77 15.06 -13.84
CA ASP A 165 9.97 15.86 -14.16
C ASP A 165 9.67 17.36 -14.16
N ALA A 166 8.57 17.78 -14.83
CA ALA A 166 8.18 19.20 -14.92
C ALA A 166 7.88 19.79 -13.55
N VAL A 167 7.03 19.11 -12.77
CA VAL A 167 6.70 19.53 -11.39
C VAL A 167 7.92 19.46 -10.48
N GLY A 168 8.74 18.43 -10.63
CA GLY A 168 9.99 18.26 -9.88
C GLY A 168 10.99 19.36 -10.17
N SER A 169 11.14 19.76 -11.43
CA SER A 169 12.00 20.87 -11.84
C SER A 169 11.53 22.21 -11.26
N GLU A 170 10.21 22.47 -11.25
CA GLU A 170 9.64 23.71 -10.67
C GLU A 170 9.85 23.78 -9.16
N LEU A 171 9.70 22.64 -8.46
CA LEU A 171 9.75 22.60 -7.00
C LEU A 171 11.14 22.23 -6.44
N GLY A 172 12.11 21.92 -7.29
CA GLY A 172 13.43 21.43 -6.89
C GLY A 172 13.39 20.05 -6.24
N LEU A 173 12.48 19.17 -6.67
CA LEU A 173 12.23 17.84 -6.09
C LEU A 173 12.57 16.71 -7.07
N PRO A 174 13.04 15.55 -6.60
CA PRO A 174 13.14 14.36 -7.43
C PRO A 174 11.76 13.77 -7.74
N ASP A 175 11.63 13.06 -8.86
CA ASP A 175 10.39 12.41 -9.30
C ASP A 175 9.74 11.56 -8.21
N ALA A 176 10.55 10.79 -7.47
CA ALA A 176 10.09 9.98 -6.34
C ALA A 176 9.35 10.83 -5.29
N ALA A 177 9.89 12.00 -4.94
CA ALA A 177 9.25 12.90 -3.99
C ALA A 177 7.93 13.47 -4.54
N VAL A 178 7.89 13.84 -5.82
CA VAL A 178 6.67 14.33 -6.47
C VAL A 178 5.58 13.25 -6.50
N ALA A 179 5.94 12.01 -6.85
CA ALA A 179 5.01 10.88 -6.86
C ALA A 179 4.45 10.57 -5.46
N VAL A 180 5.28 10.62 -4.43
CA VAL A 180 4.85 10.46 -3.02
C VAL A 180 4.00 11.65 -2.57
N ALA A 181 4.39 12.89 -2.91
CA ALA A 181 3.62 14.10 -2.58
C ALA A 181 2.22 14.09 -3.24
N TRP A 182 2.12 13.52 -4.47
CA TRP A 182 0.82 13.32 -5.12
C TRP A 182 -0.10 12.40 -4.32
N LEU A 183 0.44 11.31 -3.75
CA LEU A 183 -0.32 10.44 -2.86
C LEU A 183 -0.72 11.15 -1.57
N LEU A 184 0.20 11.87 -0.93
CA LEU A 184 -0.08 12.63 0.29
C LEU A 184 -1.10 13.77 0.09
N ALA A 185 -1.26 14.26 -1.14
CA ALA A 185 -2.30 15.22 -1.49
C ALA A 185 -3.71 14.60 -1.57
N GLN A 186 -3.83 13.27 -1.59
CA GLN A 186 -5.12 12.57 -1.54
C GLN A 186 -5.63 12.54 -0.09
N LYS A 187 -6.73 13.23 0.20
CA LYS A 187 -7.26 13.41 1.57
C LYS A 187 -7.45 12.12 2.37
N ILE A 188 -7.70 11.01 1.70
CA ILE A 188 -7.93 9.70 2.33
C ILE A 188 -6.62 8.98 2.68
N VAL A 189 -5.50 9.37 2.06
CA VAL A 189 -4.20 8.73 2.29
C VAL A 189 -3.61 9.19 3.61
N THR A 190 -3.29 8.23 4.45
CA THR A 190 -2.61 8.47 5.74
C THR A 190 -1.10 8.51 5.57
N ALA A 191 -0.52 7.46 4.98
CA ALA A 191 0.91 7.37 4.72
C ALA A 191 1.22 6.30 3.65
N PRO A 192 1.96 6.60 2.59
CA PRO A 192 2.41 5.58 1.63
C PRO A 192 3.48 4.66 2.23
N ILE A 193 3.44 3.37 1.85
CA ILE A 193 4.45 2.38 2.23
C ILE A 193 5.51 2.31 1.14
N VAL A 194 6.71 2.79 1.44
CA VAL A 194 7.85 2.82 0.51
C VAL A 194 8.86 1.74 0.84
N ASN A 195 9.27 0.96 -0.16
CA ASN A 195 10.41 0.07 -0.06
C ASN A 195 11.69 0.82 -0.48
N ALA A 196 12.63 0.94 0.45
CA ALA A 196 13.93 1.56 0.22
C ALA A 196 15.04 0.49 0.20
N PHE A 197 15.83 0.45 -0.89
CA PHE A 197 16.97 -0.46 -1.03
C PHE A 197 18.32 0.23 -0.79
N ALA A 198 18.31 1.55 -0.65
CA ALA A 198 19.47 2.37 -0.33
C ALA A 198 19.04 3.56 0.53
N PRO A 199 19.92 4.11 1.38
CA PRO A 199 19.61 5.29 2.20
C PRO A 199 19.09 6.49 1.39
N ARG A 200 19.62 6.71 0.18
CA ARG A 200 19.16 7.80 -0.71
C ARG A 200 17.67 7.72 -1.01
N HIS A 201 17.09 6.51 -1.17
CA HIS A 201 15.67 6.33 -1.48
C HIS A 201 14.78 6.86 -0.34
N VAL A 202 15.22 6.67 0.92
CA VAL A 202 14.53 7.23 2.08
C VAL A 202 14.58 8.75 2.03
N VAL A 203 15.77 9.32 1.83
CA VAL A 203 15.98 10.77 1.76
C VAL A 203 15.14 11.39 0.66
N GLU A 204 15.13 10.82 -0.54
CA GLU A 204 14.34 11.28 -1.67
C GLU A 204 12.83 11.27 -1.37
N CYS A 205 12.30 10.16 -0.86
CA CYS A 205 10.88 10.05 -0.54
C CYS A 205 10.48 10.99 0.62
N MET A 206 11.34 11.16 1.62
CA MET A 206 11.07 12.06 2.75
C MET A 206 10.98 13.53 2.34
N ARG A 207 11.57 13.92 1.21
CA ARG A 207 11.40 15.28 0.66
C ARG A 207 9.95 15.59 0.24
N ALA A 208 9.10 14.58 0.11
CA ALA A 208 7.67 14.77 -0.13
C ALA A 208 6.92 15.32 1.09
N VAL A 209 7.45 15.11 2.29
CA VAL A 209 6.78 15.53 3.53
C VAL A 209 6.72 17.05 3.61
N GLY A 210 5.53 17.58 3.81
CA GLY A 210 5.28 19.03 3.85
C GLY A 210 5.16 19.71 2.48
N VAL A 211 5.41 19.00 1.38
CA VAL A 211 5.20 19.53 0.03
C VAL A 211 3.71 19.71 -0.24
N ARG A 212 3.34 20.90 -0.74
CA ARG A 212 1.98 21.21 -1.17
C ARG A 212 1.94 21.35 -2.69
N LEU A 213 1.45 20.32 -3.36
CA LEU A 213 1.21 20.40 -4.80
C LEU A 213 0.01 21.32 -5.08
N SER A 214 0.15 22.24 -6.05
CA SER A 214 -0.92 23.10 -6.51
C SER A 214 -2.03 22.27 -7.23
N ARG A 215 -3.21 22.86 -7.40
CA ARG A 215 -4.27 22.24 -8.21
C ARG A 215 -3.83 21.99 -9.65
N ALA A 216 -3.00 22.88 -10.22
CA ALA A 216 -2.43 22.72 -11.54
C ALA A 216 -1.50 21.48 -11.59
N HIS A 217 -0.57 21.35 -10.65
CA HIS A 217 0.31 20.18 -10.54
C HIS A 217 -0.47 18.86 -10.47
N LEU A 218 -1.49 18.81 -9.60
CA LEU A 218 -2.32 17.60 -9.45
C LEU A 218 -3.10 17.28 -10.73
N SER A 219 -3.63 18.30 -11.41
CA SER A 219 -4.35 18.13 -12.68
C SER A 219 -3.44 17.66 -13.80
N ASP A 220 -2.23 18.21 -13.93
CA ASP A 220 -1.28 17.86 -14.98
C ASP A 220 -0.77 16.43 -14.83
N ILE A 221 -0.45 16.01 -13.60
CA ILE A 221 -0.07 14.64 -13.29
C ILE A 221 -1.24 13.68 -13.56
N ALA A 222 -2.46 14.03 -13.16
CA ALA A 222 -3.64 13.19 -13.39
C ALA A 222 -3.93 13.00 -14.88
N ARG A 223 -3.91 14.08 -15.67
CA ARG A 223 -4.11 14.06 -17.12
C ARG A 223 -3.04 13.27 -17.86
N ALA A 224 -1.79 13.34 -17.41
CA ALA A 224 -0.69 12.54 -17.99
C ALA A 224 -0.91 11.02 -17.79
N ALA A 225 -1.68 10.65 -16.76
CA ALA A 225 -1.98 9.27 -16.42
C ALA A 225 -3.24 8.69 -17.14
N GLU A 226 -3.98 9.47 -17.87
CA GLU A 226 -5.06 9.04 -18.77
C GLU A 226 -4.48 8.47 -20.08
#